data_abffd247dd586cf3847d4b8027e04f55
#
_entry.id   abffd247dd586cf3847d4b8027e04f55
#
_cell.length_a   1.000
_cell.length_b   1.000
_cell.length_c   1.000
_cell.angle_alpha   90.00
_cell.angle_beta   90.00
_cell.angle_gamma   90.00
#
_symmetry.space_group_name_H-M   'P 1'
#
loop_
_entity.id
_entity.type
_entity.pdbx_description
1 polymer ?
#
loop_
_entity_poly.entity_id
_entity_poly.type
_entity_poly.pdbx_seq_one_letter_code
_entity_poly.pdbx_strand_id
1 'polypeptide(L)'
;KPIDGAFDELPVGRDPDLCIYFRGEGNAVMLGAFQARSKPWDVPVPDDFAFQLIGDDWEKFAEPLANGQWRIPALHSSGFERFVNGPESFTPDNNFLMGETPELRSLFVAAGFNSVGIASAGGAGRYLAEWIIGGHMPIDLWSVDVRRFGAYANNTAFLRERSAEILGLHYQMAWPNREFETARNIRLSPLHDRLAAQGASFGVKAGWERPNWFARDGMRAEMEYSFGRQNWFECHAAEHRAAREAVAVFDQTGFGKLELRGRDALAVLQRLCGNNIDVPVGHGVYT
;
A
#
# COMPACT_ATOMS: atom_id res chain seq x y z
N LYS A 1 -21.52 -18.18 -25.38
CA LYS A 1 -22.62 -17.71 -26.23
C LYS A 1 -22.70 -16.20 -26.10
N PRO A 2 -23.03 -15.46 -27.18
CA PRO A 2 -23.32 -14.04 -27.09
C PRO A 2 -24.41 -13.76 -26.06
N ILE A 3 -24.31 -12.59 -25.42
CA ILE A 3 -25.35 -12.09 -24.51
C ILE A 3 -26.13 -11.04 -25.30
N ASP A 4 -27.44 -11.20 -25.41
CA ASP A 4 -28.28 -10.23 -26.11
C ASP A 4 -28.31 -8.90 -25.36
N GLY A 5 -27.96 -7.81 -26.02
CA GLY A 5 -27.95 -6.45 -25.51
C GLY A 5 -26.83 -5.60 -26.10
N ALA A 6 -26.95 -4.29 -26.02
CA ALA A 6 -25.93 -3.33 -26.43
C ALA A 6 -25.00 -3.06 -25.23
N PHE A 7 -23.95 -3.86 -25.08
CA PHE A 7 -23.05 -3.78 -23.92
C PHE A 7 -21.94 -2.72 -24.08
N ASP A 8 -21.55 -2.36 -25.29
CA ASP A 8 -20.47 -1.40 -25.54
C ASP A 8 -20.76 -0.01 -24.99
N GLU A 9 -22.02 0.37 -24.87
CA GLU A 9 -22.45 1.67 -24.33
C GLU A 9 -22.58 1.68 -22.79
N LEU A 10 -22.45 0.53 -22.15
CA LEU A 10 -22.55 0.44 -20.70
C LEU A 10 -21.27 0.94 -20.03
N PRO A 11 -21.38 1.67 -18.94
CA PRO A 11 -20.21 2.10 -18.19
C PRO A 11 -19.44 0.89 -17.60
N VAL A 12 -18.14 1.08 -17.39
CA VAL A 12 -17.35 0.12 -16.62
C VAL A 12 -17.90 0.04 -15.19
N GLY A 13 -18.22 -1.17 -14.75
CA GLY A 13 -18.70 -1.44 -13.40
C GLY A 13 -17.60 -2.01 -12.51
N ARG A 14 -17.65 -1.69 -11.22
CA ARG A 14 -16.82 -2.29 -10.18
C ARG A 14 -17.66 -2.58 -8.95
N ASP A 15 -17.49 -3.75 -8.38
CA ASP A 15 -18.09 -4.15 -7.12
C ASP A 15 -16.97 -4.48 -6.11
N PRO A 16 -16.66 -3.56 -5.18
CA PRO A 16 -15.58 -3.76 -4.20
C PRO A 16 -15.87 -4.84 -3.17
N ASP A 17 -17.15 -5.08 -2.85
CA ASP A 17 -17.54 -6.13 -1.89
C ASP A 17 -17.30 -7.52 -2.45
N LEU A 18 -17.53 -7.68 -3.75
CA LEU A 18 -17.32 -8.93 -4.48
C LEU A 18 -15.96 -9.03 -5.17
N CYS A 19 -15.13 -7.99 -5.07
CA CYS A 19 -13.82 -7.86 -5.72
C CYS A 19 -13.85 -8.15 -7.23
N ILE A 20 -14.90 -7.73 -7.93
CA ILE A 20 -15.06 -7.89 -9.37
C ILE A 20 -15.18 -6.54 -10.08
N TYR A 21 -14.81 -6.54 -11.35
CA TYR A 21 -15.09 -5.47 -12.29
C TYR A 21 -15.56 -6.06 -13.61
N PHE A 22 -16.31 -5.28 -14.36
CA PHE A 22 -16.88 -5.74 -15.61
C PHE A 22 -17.14 -4.59 -16.56
N ARG A 23 -17.16 -4.91 -17.85
CA ARG A 23 -17.59 -3.99 -18.92
C ARG A 23 -18.23 -4.75 -20.07
N GLY A 24 -18.96 -4.03 -20.89
CA GLY A 24 -19.37 -4.52 -22.20
C GLY A 24 -18.17 -4.69 -23.14
N GLU A 25 -18.21 -5.70 -24.00
CA GLU A 25 -17.22 -5.97 -25.03
C GLU A 25 -17.97 -6.55 -26.26
N GLY A 26 -18.43 -5.69 -27.15
CA GLY A 26 -19.30 -6.13 -28.27
C GLY A 26 -20.58 -6.79 -27.72
N ASN A 27 -20.80 -8.05 -28.10
CA ASN A 27 -21.92 -8.87 -27.64
C ASN A 27 -21.57 -9.78 -26.45
N ALA A 28 -20.50 -9.47 -25.75
CA ALA A 28 -20.01 -10.20 -24.58
C ALA A 28 -19.82 -9.27 -23.39
N VAL A 29 -19.56 -9.84 -22.22
CA VAL A 29 -19.13 -9.15 -21.02
C VAL A 29 -17.73 -9.60 -20.65
N MET A 30 -16.81 -8.64 -20.52
CA MET A 30 -15.55 -8.88 -19.87
C MET A 30 -15.78 -8.83 -18.35
N LEU A 31 -15.51 -9.94 -17.66
CA LEU A 31 -15.50 -10.03 -16.22
C LEU A 31 -14.08 -10.19 -15.74
N GLY A 32 -13.63 -9.30 -14.88
CA GLY A 32 -12.34 -9.39 -14.22
C GLY A 32 -12.50 -9.41 -12.71
N ALA A 33 -11.50 -9.96 -12.03
CA ALA A 33 -11.52 -10.05 -10.58
C ALA A 33 -10.12 -10.11 -10.00
N PHE A 34 -10.03 -9.73 -8.72
CA PHE A 34 -8.83 -9.89 -7.93
C PHE A 34 -9.18 -10.54 -6.60
N GLN A 35 -8.49 -11.62 -6.31
CA GLN A 35 -8.72 -12.39 -5.10
C GLN A 35 -8.17 -11.65 -3.87
N ALA A 36 -8.75 -11.91 -2.71
CA ALA A 36 -8.28 -11.38 -1.42
C ALA A 36 -6.80 -11.70 -1.15
N ARG A 37 -6.33 -12.85 -1.65
CA ARG A 37 -4.92 -13.25 -1.68
C ARG A 37 -4.57 -13.80 -3.04
N SER A 38 -3.69 -13.12 -3.74
CA SER A 38 -3.17 -13.60 -5.02
C SER A 38 -2.11 -14.68 -4.84
N LYS A 39 -1.85 -15.44 -5.90
CA LYS A 39 -0.73 -16.37 -5.94
C LYS A 39 0.51 -15.59 -6.38
N PRO A 40 1.54 -15.45 -5.54
CA PRO A 40 2.78 -14.83 -5.97
C PRO A 40 3.42 -15.70 -7.06
N TRP A 41 3.93 -15.06 -8.10
CA TRP A 41 4.68 -15.76 -9.10
C TRP A 41 6.07 -16.09 -8.57
N ASP A 42 6.48 -17.35 -8.72
CA ASP A 42 7.79 -17.79 -8.26
C ASP A 42 8.90 -17.20 -9.15
N VAL A 43 9.89 -16.62 -8.50
CA VAL A 43 11.09 -16.08 -9.15
C VAL A 43 12.22 -17.14 -9.12
N PRO A 44 13.13 -17.12 -10.11
CA PRO A 44 13.26 -16.10 -11.14
C PRO A 44 12.21 -16.23 -12.24
N VAL A 45 11.81 -15.09 -12.81
CA VAL A 45 11.02 -15.07 -14.03
C VAL A 45 11.86 -15.74 -15.13
N PRO A 46 11.31 -16.69 -15.92
CA PRO A 46 12.05 -17.30 -17.01
C PRO A 46 12.55 -16.25 -18.02
N ASP A 47 13.78 -16.39 -18.48
CA ASP A 47 14.43 -15.43 -19.39
C ASP A 47 13.69 -15.27 -20.72
N ASP A 48 12.96 -16.29 -21.14
CA ASP A 48 12.16 -16.32 -22.38
C ASP A 48 10.70 -15.87 -22.17
N PHE A 49 10.33 -15.48 -20.95
CA PHE A 49 8.97 -15.02 -20.67
C PHE A 49 8.76 -13.58 -21.16
N ALA A 50 8.32 -13.46 -22.40
CA ALA A 50 7.96 -12.19 -23.02
C ALA A 50 6.70 -12.36 -23.87
N PHE A 51 5.77 -11.40 -23.79
CA PHE A 51 4.50 -11.41 -24.53
C PHE A 51 3.65 -12.67 -24.33
N GLN A 52 3.73 -13.27 -23.16
CA GLN A 52 3.06 -14.52 -22.81
C GLN A 52 2.04 -14.28 -21.68
N LEU A 53 1.06 -15.16 -21.60
CA LEU A 53 0.13 -15.29 -20.48
C LEU A 53 0.51 -16.52 -19.67
N ILE A 54 0.08 -16.53 -18.41
CA ILE A 54 0.11 -17.71 -17.56
C ILE A 54 -1.07 -18.60 -17.95
N GLY A 55 -0.98 -19.90 -17.71
CA GLY A 55 -2.09 -20.83 -17.96
C GLY A 55 -3.34 -20.49 -17.16
N ASP A 56 -4.49 -20.91 -17.65
CA ASP A 56 -5.79 -20.70 -17.04
C ASP A 56 -5.83 -21.30 -15.63
N ASP A 57 -6.36 -20.55 -14.68
CA ASP A 57 -6.56 -20.99 -13.29
C ASP A 57 -8.07 -20.92 -12.95
N TRP A 58 -8.81 -21.89 -13.44
CA TRP A 58 -10.27 -21.98 -13.26
C TRP A 58 -10.65 -22.22 -11.82
N GLU A 59 -9.83 -22.93 -11.05
CA GLU A 59 -10.07 -23.15 -9.63
C GLU A 59 -10.11 -21.83 -8.87
N LYS A 60 -9.11 -20.99 -9.11
CA LYS A 60 -9.06 -19.66 -8.49
C LYS A 60 -10.09 -18.68 -9.04
N PHE A 61 -10.52 -18.84 -10.27
CA PHE A 61 -11.53 -17.99 -10.86
C PHE A 61 -12.96 -18.42 -10.53
N ALA A 62 -13.18 -19.56 -9.89
CA ALA A 62 -14.51 -20.08 -9.57
C ALA A 62 -15.33 -19.13 -8.70
N GLU A 63 -14.77 -18.62 -7.60
CA GLU A 63 -15.45 -17.66 -6.73
C GLU A 63 -15.74 -16.33 -7.45
N PRO A 64 -14.77 -15.66 -8.10
CA PRO A 64 -15.03 -14.48 -8.93
C PRO A 64 -16.11 -14.70 -10.00
N LEU A 65 -16.12 -15.87 -10.62
CA LEU A 65 -17.15 -16.20 -11.61
C LEU A 65 -18.54 -16.28 -10.97
N ALA A 66 -18.67 -16.95 -9.84
CA ALA A 66 -19.94 -17.03 -9.09
C ALA A 66 -20.43 -15.63 -8.68
N ASN A 67 -19.52 -14.77 -8.21
CA ASN A 67 -19.80 -13.37 -7.89
C ASN A 67 -20.28 -12.58 -9.12
N GLY A 68 -19.59 -12.77 -10.25
CA GLY A 68 -19.99 -12.18 -11.54
C GLY A 68 -21.37 -12.66 -12.01
N GLN A 69 -21.66 -13.94 -11.92
CA GLN A 69 -22.95 -14.54 -12.26
C GLN A 69 -24.07 -14.03 -11.36
N TRP A 70 -23.79 -13.83 -10.07
CA TRP A 70 -24.76 -13.23 -9.15
C TRP A 70 -25.07 -11.78 -9.55
N ARG A 71 -24.05 -10.99 -9.89
CA ARG A 71 -24.20 -9.58 -10.29
C ARG A 71 -24.82 -9.43 -11.67
N ILE A 72 -24.50 -10.32 -12.59
CA ILE A 72 -24.92 -10.30 -13.99
C ILE A 72 -25.52 -11.69 -14.34
N PRO A 73 -26.82 -11.93 -14.05
CA PRO A 73 -27.43 -13.25 -14.22
C PRO A 73 -27.32 -13.82 -15.63
N ALA A 74 -27.21 -12.98 -16.67
CA ALA A 74 -27.02 -13.42 -18.05
C ALA A 74 -25.75 -14.28 -18.25
N LEU A 75 -24.74 -14.16 -17.38
CA LEU A 75 -23.54 -14.98 -17.42
C LEU A 75 -23.78 -16.46 -17.13
N HIS A 76 -24.89 -16.85 -16.46
CA HIS A 76 -25.22 -18.25 -16.23
C HIS A 76 -25.48 -19.05 -17.51
N SER A 77 -25.98 -18.39 -18.55
CA SER A 77 -26.31 -19.03 -19.82
C SER A 77 -25.29 -18.76 -20.93
N SER A 78 -24.26 -17.93 -20.65
CA SER A 78 -23.21 -17.62 -21.59
C SER A 78 -22.09 -18.69 -21.59
N GLY A 79 -21.31 -18.72 -22.65
CA GLY A 79 -20.05 -19.48 -22.70
C GLY A 79 -18.86 -18.54 -22.48
N PHE A 80 -17.68 -19.13 -22.42
CA PHE A 80 -16.43 -18.39 -22.38
C PHE A 80 -15.86 -18.27 -23.79
N GLU A 81 -15.44 -17.08 -24.16
CA GLU A 81 -14.74 -16.82 -25.40
C GLU A 81 -13.23 -16.84 -25.19
N ARG A 82 -12.80 -16.22 -24.09
CA ARG A 82 -11.38 -16.09 -23.78
C ARG A 82 -11.16 -16.04 -22.28
N PHE A 83 -10.11 -16.70 -21.81
CA PHE A 83 -9.55 -16.52 -20.46
C PHE A 83 -8.22 -15.77 -20.56
N VAL A 84 -8.01 -14.80 -19.68
CA VAL A 84 -6.77 -14.03 -19.62
C VAL A 84 -6.24 -14.11 -18.21
N ASN A 85 -5.09 -14.74 -18.03
CA ASN A 85 -4.36 -14.81 -16.76
C ASN A 85 -2.92 -14.39 -17.01
N GLY A 86 -2.48 -13.32 -16.39
CA GLY A 86 -1.16 -12.75 -16.59
C GLY A 86 -0.53 -12.29 -15.28
N PRO A 87 0.81 -12.22 -15.21
CA PRO A 87 1.49 -11.70 -14.05
C PRO A 87 1.37 -10.18 -14.01
N GLU A 88 1.23 -9.64 -12.82
CA GLU A 88 1.30 -8.21 -12.55
C GLU A 88 2.36 -7.88 -11.52
N SER A 89 2.95 -6.68 -11.60
CA SER A 89 3.95 -6.22 -10.64
C SER A 89 3.31 -5.40 -9.53
N PHE A 90 3.40 -5.91 -8.30
CA PHE A 90 2.95 -5.24 -7.09
C PHE A 90 4.09 -4.98 -6.14
N THR A 91 4.12 -3.78 -5.59
CA THR A 91 5.06 -3.35 -4.57
C THR A 91 4.53 -3.66 -3.17
N PRO A 92 5.37 -3.71 -2.13
CA PRO A 92 4.93 -4.06 -0.78
C PRO A 92 4.01 -3.04 -0.10
N ASP A 93 3.84 -1.86 -0.64
CA ASP A 93 3.01 -0.78 -0.07
C ASP A 93 1.94 -0.26 -1.03
N ASN A 94 1.74 -0.92 -2.16
CA ASN A 94 0.77 -0.54 -3.19
C ASN A 94 1.05 0.80 -3.89
N ASN A 95 2.23 1.40 -3.74
CA ASN A 95 2.67 2.57 -4.49
C ASN A 95 3.78 2.15 -5.47
N PHE A 96 3.78 2.66 -6.69
CA PHE A 96 4.80 2.32 -7.67
C PHE A 96 6.20 2.81 -7.24
N LEU A 97 7.23 2.35 -7.93
CA LEU A 97 8.63 2.75 -7.71
C LEU A 97 9.04 3.78 -8.74
N MET A 98 9.56 4.92 -8.30
CA MET A 98 10.08 5.93 -9.20
C MET A 98 11.29 6.64 -8.60
N GLY A 99 12.23 7.05 -9.44
CA GLY A 99 13.36 7.89 -9.07
C GLY A 99 14.74 7.24 -9.21
N GLU A 100 15.75 7.95 -8.73
CA GLU A 100 17.13 7.49 -8.77
C GLU A 100 17.39 6.43 -7.69
N THR A 101 18.04 5.33 -8.08
CA THR A 101 18.40 4.27 -7.14
C THR A 101 19.50 4.72 -6.18
N PRO A 102 19.47 4.28 -4.91
CA PRO A 102 20.52 4.66 -3.95
C PRO A 102 21.87 4.00 -4.24
N GLU A 103 21.90 2.88 -4.98
CA GLU A 103 23.12 2.12 -5.24
C GLU A 103 23.91 2.62 -6.42
N LEU A 104 23.24 3.18 -7.44
CA LEU A 104 23.88 3.59 -8.69
C LEU A 104 23.42 4.99 -9.09
N ARG A 105 24.38 5.90 -9.23
CA ARG A 105 24.12 7.25 -9.73
C ARG A 105 23.64 7.21 -11.18
N SER A 106 22.70 8.07 -11.50
CA SER A 106 22.11 8.22 -12.84
C SER A 106 21.34 6.98 -13.33
N LEU A 107 21.07 6.01 -12.45
CA LEU A 107 20.14 4.93 -12.73
C LEU A 107 18.77 5.30 -12.17
N PHE A 108 17.83 5.58 -13.06
CA PHE A 108 16.47 5.92 -12.72
C PHE A 108 15.53 4.76 -13.01
N VAL A 109 14.55 4.58 -12.14
CA VAL A 109 13.56 3.50 -12.21
C VAL A 109 12.15 4.10 -12.29
N ALA A 110 11.29 3.46 -13.08
CA ALA A 110 9.84 3.62 -13.04
C ALA A 110 9.23 2.23 -13.23
N ALA A 111 8.75 1.61 -12.16
CA ALA A 111 8.32 0.20 -12.17
C ALA A 111 7.28 -0.09 -11.09
N GLY A 112 6.69 -1.29 -11.14
CA GLY A 112 5.77 -1.77 -10.10
C GLY A 112 4.51 -0.92 -9.99
N PHE A 113 3.86 -0.64 -11.10
CA PHE A 113 2.72 0.31 -11.13
C PHE A 113 1.40 -0.24 -10.58
N ASN A 114 1.38 -1.44 -10.02
CA ASN A 114 0.23 -1.97 -9.27
C ASN A 114 -1.11 -1.83 -10.03
N SER A 115 -1.17 -2.29 -11.27
CA SER A 115 -2.34 -2.20 -12.18
C SER A 115 -2.77 -0.77 -12.58
N VAL A 116 -2.09 0.29 -12.14
CA VAL A 116 -2.45 1.67 -12.48
C VAL A 116 -1.47 2.34 -13.46
N GLY A 117 -0.65 1.56 -14.14
CA GLY A 117 0.42 2.05 -15.03
C GLY A 117 -0.10 2.95 -16.14
N ILE A 118 -1.18 2.57 -16.83
CA ILE A 118 -1.75 3.37 -17.91
C ILE A 118 -2.22 4.74 -17.39
N ALA A 119 -2.93 4.75 -16.28
CA ALA A 119 -3.43 5.99 -15.68
C ALA A 119 -2.30 6.89 -15.15
N SER A 120 -1.22 6.31 -14.66
CA SER A 120 -0.11 7.02 -14.02
C SER A 120 1.02 7.42 -14.99
N ALA A 121 1.10 6.80 -16.17
CA ALA A 121 2.24 6.92 -17.10
C ALA A 121 2.58 8.37 -17.48
N GLY A 122 1.58 9.18 -17.79
CA GLY A 122 1.79 10.57 -18.19
C GLY A 122 2.43 11.41 -17.09
N GLY A 123 1.88 11.34 -15.87
CA GLY A 123 2.41 12.06 -14.70
C GLY A 123 3.78 11.54 -14.26
N ALA A 124 3.92 10.22 -14.13
CA ALA A 124 5.18 9.60 -13.75
C ALA A 124 6.29 9.92 -14.76
N GLY A 125 6.01 9.80 -16.06
CA GLY A 125 6.98 10.10 -17.11
C GLY A 125 7.43 11.57 -17.09
N ARG A 126 6.49 12.50 -16.92
CA ARG A 126 6.80 13.93 -16.80
C ARG A 126 7.73 14.22 -15.63
N TYR A 127 7.33 13.84 -14.44
CA TYR A 127 8.10 14.16 -13.24
C TYR A 127 9.45 13.43 -13.18
N LEU A 128 9.52 12.21 -13.72
CA LEU A 128 10.80 11.52 -13.83
C LEU A 128 11.74 12.23 -14.80
N ALA A 129 11.25 12.69 -15.95
CA ALA A 129 12.06 13.47 -16.90
C ALA A 129 12.53 14.80 -16.29
N GLU A 130 11.65 15.52 -15.59
CA GLU A 130 12.02 16.76 -14.88
C GLU A 130 13.08 16.49 -13.80
N TRP A 131 12.97 15.37 -13.07
CA TRP A 131 13.97 14.96 -12.08
C TRP A 131 15.33 14.64 -12.71
N ILE A 132 15.35 13.87 -13.79
CA ILE A 132 16.58 13.52 -14.52
C ILE A 132 17.30 14.79 -15.00
N ILE A 133 16.55 15.72 -15.59
CA ILE A 133 17.11 16.97 -16.15
C ILE A 133 17.56 17.92 -15.04
N GLY A 134 16.75 18.08 -13.99
CA GLY A 134 17.00 19.02 -12.90
C GLY A 134 17.95 18.50 -11.82
N GLY A 135 18.22 17.19 -11.77
CA GLY A 135 19.06 16.54 -10.77
C GLY A 135 18.44 16.45 -9.37
N HIS A 136 17.18 16.81 -9.23
CA HIS A 136 16.45 16.74 -7.95
C HIS A 136 14.95 16.53 -8.18
N MET A 137 14.24 16.03 -7.17
CA MET A 137 12.78 15.90 -7.22
C MET A 137 12.12 17.24 -7.52
N PRO A 138 11.26 17.33 -8.54
CA PRO A 138 10.57 18.59 -8.88
C PRO A 138 9.40 18.92 -7.94
N ILE A 139 8.83 17.92 -7.31
CA ILE A 139 7.76 18.01 -6.30
C ILE A 139 8.00 16.95 -5.22
N ASP A 140 7.20 16.91 -4.16
CA ASP A 140 7.24 15.83 -3.18
C ASP A 140 6.73 14.50 -3.80
N LEU A 141 7.66 13.60 -4.07
CA LEU A 141 7.41 12.25 -4.63
C LEU A 141 7.75 11.14 -3.62
N TRP A 142 7.88 11.48 -2.34
CA TRP A 142 8.31 10.53 -1.32
C TRP A 142 7.49 9.24 -1.31
N SER A 143 6.18 9.31 -1.52
CA SER A 143 5.30 8.14 -1.52
C SER A 143 5.61 7.13 -2.63
N VAL A 144 6.29 7.53 -3.70
CA VAL A 144 6.69 6.69 -4.83
C VAL A 144 8.19 6.59 -5.01
N ASP A 145 8.99 7.32 -4.23
CA ASP A 145 10.45 7.29 -4.29
C ASP A 145 10.96 5.87 -3.99
N VAL A 146 11.79 5.33 -4.87
CA VAL A 146 12.39 4.01 -4.70
C VAL A 146 13.18 3.89 -3.39
N ARG A 147 13.74 5.00 -2.88
CA ARG A 147 14.50 5.09 -1.63
C ARG A 147 13.66 4.98 -0.35
N ARG A 148 12.32 4.98 -0.46
CA ARG A 148 11.43 4.84 0.71
C ARG A 148 11.51 3.48 1.38
N PHE A 149 11.99 2.48 0.67
CA PHE A 149 12.20 1.14 1.22
C PHE A 149 13.60 1.01 1.83
N GLY A 150 13.65 0.44 3.03
CA GLY A 150 14.91 0.03 3.64
C GLY A 150 15.29 -1.40 3.24
N ALA A 151 16.49 -1.82 3.63
CA ALA A 151 17.03 -3.15 3.34
C ALA A 151 16.11 -4.32 3.76
N TYR A 152 15.24 -4.12 4.74
CA TYR A 152 14.26 -5.12 5.18
C TYR A 152 13.30 -5.56 4.08
N ALA A 153 13.01 -4.68 3.14
CA ALA A 153 12.08 -4.96 2.03
C ALA A 153 12.72 -5.80 0.92
N ASN A 154 14.04 -5.93 0.88
CA ASN A 154 14.77 -6.78 -0.06
C ASN A 154 14.87 -8.21 0.47
N ASN A 155 13.73 -8.85 0.72
CA ASN A 155 13.63 -10.19 1.28
C ASN A 155 12.52 -10.95 0.54
N THR A 156 12.86 -12.07 -0.07
CA THR A 156 11.92 -12.84 -0.90
C THR A 156 10.69 -13.32 -0.12
N ALA A 157 10.85 -13.75 1.13
CA ALA A 157 9.72 -14.17 1.96
C ALA A 157 8.78 -13.00 2.25
N PHE A 158 9.34 -11.85 2.63
CA PHE A 158 8.57 -10.61 2.83
C PHE A 158 7.81 -10.20 1.56
N LEU A 159 8.49 -10.18 0.42
CA LEU A 159 7.88 -9.78 -0.86
C LEU A 159 6.77 -10.73 -1.28
N ARG A 160 6.98 -12.05 -1.11
CA ARG A 160 6.01 -13.08 -1.47
C ARG A 160 4.72 -12.97 -0.64
N GLU A 161 4.84 -12.82 0.67
CA GLU A 161 3.67 -12.69 1.54
C GLU A 161 2.93 -11.37 1.31
N ARG A 162 3.67 -10.27 1.25
CA ARG A 162 3.10 -8.94 1.13
C ARG A 162 2.48 -8.68 -0.24
N SER A 163 3.09 -9.10 -1.34
CA SER A 163 2.52 -8.91 -2.68
C SER A 163 1.23 -9.70 -2.88
N ALA A 164 1.11 -10.88 -2.25
CA ALA A 164 -0.13 -11.65 -2.26
C ALA A 164 -1.30 -10.91 -1.59
N GLU A 165 -1.02 -10.18 -0.50
CA GLU A 165 -2.01 -9.35 0.20
C GLU A 165 -2.34 -8.07 -0.56
N ILE A 166 -1.30 -7.37 -1.06
CA ILE A 166 -1.46 -6.06 -1.69
C ILE A 166 -2.40 -6.10 -2.88
N LEU A 167 -2.31 -7.11 -3.72
CA LEU A 167 -3.20 -7.22 -4.87
C LEU A 167 -4.66 -7.29 -4.42
N GLY A 168 -4.97 -8.10 -3.40
CA GLY A 168 -6.32 -8.16 -2.84
C GLY A 168 -6.76 -6.81 -2.27
N LEU A 169 -5.92 -6.17 -1.47
CA LEU A 169 -6.21 -4.86 -0.86
C LEU A 169 -6.47 -3.76 -1.87
N HIS A 170 -5.83 -3.82 -3.04
CA HIS A 170 -6.01 -2.84 -4.11
C HIS A 170 -7.45 -2.80 -4.65
N TYR A 171 -8.14 -3.95 -4.64
CA TYR A 171 -9.47 -4.10 -5.22
C TYR A 171 -10.59 -4.28 -4.20
N GLN A 172 -10.28 -4.61 -2.96
CA GLN A 172 -11.26 -4.69 -1.87
C GLN A 172 -11.74 -3.31 -1.43
N MET A 173 -12.74 -3.29 -0.53
CA MET A 173 -13.21 -2.08 0.14
C MET A 173 -12.03 -1.34 0.79
N ALA A 174 -11.84 -0.09 0.41
CA ALA A 174 -10.77 0.76 0.94
C ALA A 174 -11.17 1.36 2.31
N TRP A 175 -11.16 0.55 3.35
CA TRP A 175 -11.43 1.02 4.71
C TRP A 175 -10.39 2.04 5.16
N PRO A 176 -10.80 3.15 5.78
CA PRO A 176 -9.88 4.09 6.40
C PRO A 176 -9.01 3.40 7.47
N ASN A 177 -7.73 3.75 7.50
CA ASN A 177 -6.74 3.20 8.43
C ASN A 177 -6.58 1.67 8.36
N ARG A 178 -6.84 1.08 7.20
CA ARG A 178 -6.63 -0.35 7.01
C ARG A 178 -5.15 -0.69 7.13
N GLU A 179 -4.85 -1.69 7.95
CA GLU A 179 -3.50 -2.16 8.21
C GLU A 179 -3.19 -3.44 7.43
N PHE A 180 -1.90 -3.69 7.21
CA PHE A 180 -1.44 -4.95 6.64
C PHE A 180 -1.49 -6.08 7.68
N GLU A 181 -1.85 -7.26 7.23
CA GLU A 181 -1.93 -8.47 8.05
C GLU A 181 -0.71 -9.37 7.91
N THR A 182 -0.08 -9.37 6.72
CA THR A 182 1.09 -10.20 6.41
C THR A 182 2.40 -9.50 6.68
N ALA A 183 3.48 -10.28 6.72
CA ALA A 183 4.85 -9.78 6.89
C ALA A 183 4.95 -8.78 8.05
N ARG A 184 4.40 -9.19 9.21
CA ARG A 184 4.42 -8.44 10.46
C ARG A 184 5.70 -8.68 11.24
N ASN A 185 5.93 -7.87 12.26
CA ASN A 185 7.07 -8.02 13.20
C ASN A 185 8.46 -7.92 12.54
N ILE A 186 8.58 -7.18 11.43
CA ILE A 186 9.87 -7.01 10.73
C ILE A 186 10.80 -6.09 11.52
N ARG A 187 10.27 -5.00 12.07
CA ARG A 187 11.03 -4.04 12.87
C ARG A 187 10.25 -3.74 14.14
N LEU A 188 10.85 -4.07 15.28
CA LEU A 188 10.23 -3.89 16.59
C LEU A 188 10.97 -2.82 17.40
N SER A 189 10.22 -2.00 18.09
CA SER A 189 10.78 -1.09 19.10
C SER A 189 11.22 -1.86 20.34
N PRO A 190 12.20 -1.38 21.11
CA PRO A 190 12.55 -1.98 22.40
C PRO A 190 11.38 -2.00 23.41
N LEU A 191 10.33 -1.23 23.15
CA LEU A 191 9.13 -1.18 23.99
C LEU A 191 8.00 -2.08 23.51
N HIS A 192 8.15 -2.74 22.35
CA HIS A 192 7.09 -3.50 21.68
C HIS A 192 6.35 -4.46 22.62
N ASP A 193 7.08 -5.33 23.33
CA ASP A 193 6.45 -6.33 24.19
C ASP A 193 5.72 -5.71 25.39
N ARG A 194 6.22 -4.59 25.92
CA ARG A 194 5.56 -3.84 26.98
C ARG A 194 4.27 -3.16 26.50
N LEU A 195 4.30 -2.64 25.28
CA LEU A 195 3.13 -2.03 24.65
C LEU A 195 2.08 -3.09 24.31
N ALA A 196 2.52 -4.26 23.81
CA ALA A 196 1.65 -5.40 23.56
C ALA A 196 0.95 -5.88 24.85
N ALA A 197 1.71 -5.99 25.96
CA ALA A 197 1.16 -6.36 27.27
C ALA A 197 0.14 -5.34 27.82
N GLN A 198 0.17 -4.11 27.34
CA GLN A 198 -0.81 -3.06 27.66
C GLN A 198 -2.02 -3.03 26.71
N GLY A 199 -2.14 -4.01 25.81
CA GLY A 199 -3.25 -4.09 24.88
C GLY A 199 -3.07 -3.25 23.60
N ALA A 200 -1.84 -2.96 23.19
CA ALA A 200 -1.60 -2.24 21.93
C ALA A 200 -2.11 -3.00 20.72
N SER A 201 -2.90 -2.32 19.90
CA SER A 201 -3.21 -2.72 18.52
C SER A 201 -2.18 -2.11 17.60
N PHE A 202 -1.40 -2.94 16.90
CA PHE A 202 -0.29 -2.48 16.08
C PHE A 202 -0.64 -2.31 14.61
N GLY A 203 -0.08 -1.28 14.02
CA GLY A 203 0.00 -1.08 12.58
C GLY A 203 1.44 -0.96 12.10
N VAL A 204 1.65 -1.01 10.79
CA VAL A 204 2.98 -1.00 10.18
C VAL A 204 3.27 0.29 9.44
N LYS A 205 4.39 0.93 9.76
CA LYS A 205 4.91 2.06 8.98
C LYS A 205 6.40 1.90 8.71
N ALA A 206 6.80 1.88 7.45
CA ALA A 206 8.18 1.62 7.02
C ALA A 206 8.80 0.37 7.68
N GLY A 207 8.01 -0.69 7.80
CA GLY A 207 8.38 -1.95 8.45
C GLY A 207 8.36 -1.94 9.99
N TRP A 208 8.19 -0.80 10.63
CA TRP A 208 8.07 -0.69 12.08
C TRP A 208 6.66 -1.01 12.56
N GLU A 209 6.56 -1.89 13.57
CA GLU A 209 5.33 -2.06 14.34
C GLU A 209 5.13 -0.86 15.26
N ARG A 210 4.00 -0.20 15.15
CA ARG A 210 3.66 0.98 15.94
C ARG A 210 2.28 0.83 16.54
N PRO A 211 2.08 1.15 17.84
CA PRO A 211 0.75 1.12 18.42
C PRO A 211 -0.13 2.20 17.78
N ASN A 212 -1.29 1.79 17.29
CA ASN A 212 -2.31 2.68 16.75
C ASN A 212 -3.26 3.15 17.88
N TRP A 213 -3.61 2.25 18.77
CA TRP A 213 -4.47 2.48 19.94
C TRP A 213 -4.30 1.33 20.95
N PHE A 214 -4.81 1.52 22.16
CA PHE A 214 -4.73 0.52 23.21
C PHE A 214 -6.13 0.02 23.61
N ALA A 215 -6.33 -1.30 23.54
CA ALA A 215 -7.57 -1.94 23.95
C ALA A 215 -7.73 -1.87 25.47
N ARG A 216 -8.95 -1.62 25.93
CA ARG A 216 -9.33 -1.68 27.34
C ARG A 216 -9.63 -3.13 27.75
N ASP A 217 -9.70 -3.34 29.05
CA ASP A 217 -10.03 -4.65 29.61
C ASP A 217 -11.28 -5.26 28.95
N GLY A 218 -11.16 -6.49 28.50
CA GLY A 218 -12.21 -7.24 27.82
C GLY A 218 -12.38 -6.95 26.32
N MET A 219 -11.61 -6.01 25.76
CA MET A 219 -11.59 -5.74 24.32
C MET A 219 -10.46 -6.50 23.63
N ARG A 220 -10.68 -6.89 22.39
CA ARG A 220 -9.62 -7.41 21.52
C ARG A 220 -8.86 -6.23 20.90
N ALA A 221 -7.53 -6.32 20.88
CA ALA A 221 -6.66 -5.31 20.30
C ALA A 221 -6.58 -5.46 18.75
N GLU A 222 -7.73 -5.57 18.10
CA GLU A 222 -7.88 -5.78 16.67
C GLU A 222 -8.73 -4.67 16.05
N MET A 223 -8.41 -4.29 14.81
CA MET A 223 -9.18 -3.30 14.07
C MET A 223 -10.44 -3.95 13.49
N GLU A 224 -11.61 -3.41 13.81
CA GLU A 224 -12.89 -3.80 13.20
C GLU A 224 -13.34 -2.68 12.27
N TYR A 225 -13.35 -2.95 10.96
CA TYR A 225 -13.70 -1.97 9.95
C TYR A 225 -15.22 -1.90 9.76
N SER A 226 -15.76 -0.70 9.78
CA SER A 226 -17.20 -0.47 9.58
C SER A 226 -17.47 0.91 8.99
N PHE A 227 -18.67 1.10 8.44
CA PHE A 227 -19.15 2.43 8.00
C PHE A 227 -19.54 3.34 9.17
N GLY A 228 -19.79 2.75 10.34
CA GLY A 228 -20.08 3.47 11.56
C GLY A 228 -18.83 3.89 12.32
N ARG A 229 -19.03 4.19 13.61
CA ARG A 229 -17.91 4.50 14.52
C ARG A 229 -17.11 3.22 14.75
N GLN A 230 -15.80 3.31 14.56
CA GLN A 230 -14.88 2.18 14.70
C GLN A 230 -14.80 1.70 16.15
N ASN A 231 -14.49 0.41 16.37
CA ASN A 231 -14.40 -0.20 17.70
C ASN A 231 -13.35 0.47 18.60
N TRP A 232 -12.27 1.01 18.03
CA TRP A 232 -11.19 1.69 18.74
C TRP A 232 -11.49 3.15 19.12
N PHE A 233 -12.58 3.75 18.63
CA PHE A 233 -12.81 5.20 18.77
C PHE A 233 -12.81 5.69 20.21
N GLU A 234 -13.49 5.00 21.12
CA GLU A 234 -13.56 5.41 22.53
C GLU A 234 -12.23 5.24 23.26
N CYS A 235 -11.42 4.26 22.88
CA CYS A 235 -10.06 4.09 23.38
C CYS A 235 -9.19 5.26 22.94
N HIS A 236 -9.17 5.57 21.67
CA HIS A 236 -8.42 6.66 21.09
C HIS A 236 -8.84 8.03 21.66
N ALA A 237 -10.15 8.26 21.84
CA ALA A 237 -10.66 9.47 22.47
C ALA A 237 -10.17 9.62 23.93
N ALA A 238 -10.06 8.53 24.66
CA ALA A 238 -9.52 8.56 26.02
C ALA A 238 -8.03 8.85 26.07
N GLU A 239 -7.26 8.28 25.15
CA GLU A 239 -5.83 8.55 24.99
C GLU A 239 -5.58 10.03 24.66
N HIS A 240 -6.38 10.61 23.78
CA HIS A 240 -6.33 12.04 23.47
C HIS A 240 -6.61 12.92 24.71
N ARG A 241 -7.60 12.56 25.52
CA ARG A 241 -7.87 13.28 26.78
C ARG A 241 -6.69 13.15 27.75
N ALA A 242 -6.16 11.93 27.92
CA ALA A 242 -5.01 11.71 28.80
C ALA A 242 -3.78 12.50 28.37
N ALA A 243 -3.52 12.61 27.08
CA ALA A 243 -2.41 13.40 26.55
C ALA A 243 -2.55 14.90 26.82
N ARG A 244 -3.79 15.41 26.98
CA ARG A 244 -4.06 16.84 27.26
C ARG A 244 -4.20 17.17 28.75
N GLU A 245 -4.72 16.24 29.51
CA GLU A 245 -5.14 16.50 30.90
C GLU A 245 -4.27 15.80 31.95
N ALA A 246 -3.42 14.85 31.50
CA ALA A 246 -2.57 14.06 32.37
C ALA A 246 -1.17 13.85 31.76
N VAL A 247 -0.69 12.60 31.72
CA VAL A 247 0.63 12.25 31.17
C VAL A 247 0.45 11.21 30.05
N ALA A 248 1.17 11.41 28.95
CA ALA A 248 1.24 10.46 27.85
C ALA A 248 2.71 10.17 27.48
N VAL A 249 2.96 8.94 27.03
CA VAL A 249 4.25 8.49 26.48
C VAL A 249 4.04 8.06 25.04
N PHE A 250 4.87 8.59 24.14
CA PHE A 250 4.83 8.26 22.72
C PHE A 250 6.10 7.52 22.33
N ASP A 251 5.96 6.28 21.85
CA ASP A 251 7.10 5.53 21.29
C ASP A 251 7.45 6.06 19.90
N GLN A 252 8.51 6.84 19.82
CA GLN A 252 9.03 7.40 18.58
C GLN A 252 10.27 6.66 18.06
N THR A 253 10.49 5.41 18.44
CA THR A 253 11.65 4.61 18.00
C THR A 253 11.73 4.51 16.48
N GLY A 254 10.59 4.42 15.79
CA GLY A 254 10.53 4.32 14.33
C GLY A 254 10.90 5.60 13.57
N PHE A 255 11.01 6.75 14.22
CA PHE A 255 11.42 8.00 13.58
C PHE A 255 12.94 8.06 13.39
N GLY A 256 13.40 8.73 12.34
CA GLY A 256 14.82 9.03 12.15
C GLY A 256 15.34 10.00 13.22
N LYS A 257 16.54 9.74 13.73
CA LYS A 257 17.29 10.64 14.61
C LYS A 257 18.53 11.06 13.87
N LEU A 258 18.66 12.36 13.65
CA LEU A 258 19.80 12.95 12.95
C LEU A 258 20.56 13.85 13.91
N GLU A 259 21.87 13.76 13.87
CA GLU A 259 22.74 14.65 14.63
C GLU A 259 23.57 15.47 13.66
N LEU A 260 23.48 16.80 13.77
CA LEU A 260 24.29 17.73 13.00
C LEU A 260 25.34 18.36 13.92
N ARG A 261 26.62 18.15 13.61
CA ARG A 261 27.74 18.70 14.38
C ARG A 261 28.62 19.57 13.50
N GLY A 262 29.19 20.60 14.06
CA GLY A 262 30.16 21.45 13.36
C GLY A 262 29.95 22.92 13.68
N ARG A 263 30.96 23.72 13.34
CA ARG A 263 30.97 25.18 13.57
C ARG A 263 29.74 25.86 12.96
N ASP A 264 29.34 25.43 11.79
CA ASP A 264 28.27 26.05 11.00
C ASP A 264 26.92 25.36 11.15
N ALA A 265 26.78 24.39 12.12
CA ALA A 265 25.57 23.60 12.32
C ALA A 265 24.31 24.45 12.54
N LEU A 266 24.42 25.50 13.38
CA LEU A 266 23.33 26.43 13.62
C LEU A 266 22.92 27.18 12.34
N ALA A 267 23.87 27.68 11.59
CA ALA A 267 23.61 28.43 10.36
C ALA A 267 22.92 27.53 9.29
N VAL A 268 23.31 26.26 9.20
CA VAL A 268 22.68 25.29 8.31
C VAL A 268 21.24 25.03 8.76
N LEU A 269 21.00 24.77 10.04
CA LEU A 269 19.66 24.53 10.56
C LEU A 269 18.74 25.75 10.42
N GLN A 270 19.25 26.96 10.68
CA GLN A 270 18.49 28.20 10.48
C GLN A 270 18.06 28.41 9.02
N ARG A 271 18.83 27.89 8.06
CA ARG A 271 18.49 27.95 6.65
C ARG A 271 17.47 26.88 6.23
N LEU A 272 17.54 25.68 6.84
CA LEU A 272 16.72 24.53 6.45
C LEU A 272 15.38 24.49 7.19
N CYS A 273 15.33 24.96 8.41
CA CYS A 273 14.16 24.87 9.29
C CYS A 273 13.24 26.07 9.11
N GLY A 274 11.94 25.84 9.20
CA GLY A 274 10.93 26.89 9.07
C GLY A 274 10.77 27.75 10.33
N ASN A 275 11.42 27.37 11.45
CA ASN A 275 11.33 28.08 12.72
C ASN A 275 12.74 28.46 13.21
N ASN A 276 12.79 29.38 14.17
CA ASN A 276 14.06 29.77 14.80
C ASN A 276 14.63 28.64 15.65
N ILE A 277 15.81 28.14 15.26
CA ILE A 277 16.53 27.06 15.96
C ILE A 277 17.54 27.62 16.98
N ASP A 278 17.85 28.93 16.95
CA ASP A 278 18.74 29.58 17.89
C ASP A 278 18.02 29.82 19.25
N VAL A 279 17.93 28.75 20.01
CA VAL A 279 17.29 28.70 21.32
C VAL A 279 18.25 28.13 22.36
N PRO A 280 18.06 28.35 23.65
CA PRO A 280 18.91 27.80 24.70
C PRO A 280 19.01 26.28 24.61
N VAL A 281 20.18 25.73 24.97
CA VAL A 281 20.42 24.28 24.99
C VAL A 281 19.38 23.60 25.91
N GLY A 282 18.80 22.50 25.43
CA GLY A 282 17.75 21.76 26.12
C GLY A 282 16.33 22.14 25.70
N HIS A 283 16.16 23.17 24.86
CA HIS A 283 14.85 23.50 24.30
C HIS A 283 14.60 22.76 22.99
N GLY A 284 13.38 22.22 22.84
CA GLY A 284 12.91 21.62 21.58
C GLY A 284 12.21 22.67 20.72
N VAL A 285 12.45 22.62 19.42
CA VAL A 285 11.79 23.48 18.43
C VAL A 285 11.10 22.62 17.39
N TYR A 286 9.83 22.88 17.15
CA TYR A 286 9.10 22.32 16.01
C TYR A 286 9.40 23.13 14.74
N THR A 287 9.66 22.42 13.64
CA THR A 287 10.01 23.05 12.36
C THR A 287 9.52 22.27 11.14
#